data_b8ce7a6033de5ebf49752e8b9cf65613
#
_entry.id   b8ce7a6033de5ebf49752e8b9cf65613
#
_cell.length_a   1.000
_cell.length_b   1.000
_cell.length_c   1.000
_cell.angle_alpha   90.00
_cell.angle_beta   90.00
_cell.angle_gamma   90.00
#
_symmetry.space_group_name_H-M   'P 1'
#
loop_
_entity.id
_entity.type
_entity.pdbx_description
1 polymer ?
#
loop_
_entity_poly.entity_id
_entity_poly.type
_entity_poly.pdbx_seq_one_letter_code
_entity_poly.pdbx_strand_id
1 'polypeptide(L)'
;MGDGLSADRGQVVVGDRVVGIGQEPPSIGPSRGDIHIVDFPDVGGHVITGPHPGVIVQTDRLRRSSTVVVVPLTSAAKAAEFQPAFLVQIAAREAGLPRDGWAKCDQPMTLPKFLLGPRAGRLNPEAMDRVNLALRFALGL
;
A
#
# COMPACT_ATOMS: atom_id res chain seq x y z
N MET A 1 -12.33 19.02 4.96
CA MET A 1 -11.70 17.89 5.04
C MET A 1 -10.41 17.93 5.69
N GLY A 2 -9.79 18.26 5.88
CA GLY A 2 -8.67 18.47 6.60
C GLY A 2 -8.07 17.39 7.38
N ASP A 3 -8.64 16.25 7.36
CA ASP A 3 -8.06 15.21 8.10
C ASP A 3 -6.65 14.99 7.60
N GLY A 4 -5.73 14.91 8.39
CA GLY A 4 -4.36 14.66 8.10
C GLY A 4 -3.62 15.74 7.31
N LEU A 5 -4.34 16.69 6.72
CA LEU A 5 -3.72 17.71 5.89
C LEU A 5 -3.76 19.08 6.51
N SER A 6 -4.49 19.25 7.58
CA SER A 6 -4.55 20.49 8.28
C SER A 6 -3.21 20.76 8.94
N ALA A 7 -2.64 21.90 8.70
CA ALA A 7 -1.36 22.26 9.28
C ALA A 7 -1.46 23.63 9.93
N ASP A 8 -0.94 23.72 11.11
CA ASP A 8 -0.76 24.94 11.83
C ASP A 8 0.73 25.23 11.93
N ARG A 9 1.10 26.45 12.28
CA ARG A 9 2.49 26.82 12.41
C ARG A 9 3.12 26.00 13.49
N GLY A 10 4.00 25.15 13.22
CA GLY A 10 4.66 24.32 14.19
C GLY A 10 3.90 23.08 14.59
N GLN A 11 2.71 22.87 14.01
CA GLN A 11 1.92 21.67 14.30
C GLN A 11 1.32 21.09 13.05
N VAL A 12 1.20 19.77 13.04
CA VAL A 12 0.60 19.02 11.94
C VAL A 12 -0.33 17.97 12.55
N VAL A 13 -1.50 17.81 11.97
CA VAL A 13 -2.42 16.76 12.35
C VAL A 13 -2.08 15.49 11.58
N VAL A 14 -1.78 14.42 12.30
CA VAL A 14 -1.48 13.12 11.74
C VAL A 14 -2.51 12.15 12.29
N GLY A 15 -3.47 11.77 11.47
CA GLY A 15 -4.63 11.05 11.95
C GLY A 15 -5.42 11.95 12.89
N ASP A 16 -5.69 11.48 14.11
CA ASP A 16 -6.33 12.28 15.17
C ASP A 16 -5.32 12.81 16.18
N ARG A 17 -4.05 12.83 15.84
CA ARG A 17 -2.99 13.33 16.70
C ARG A 17 -2.43 14.63 16.17
N VAL A 18 -2.06 15.52 17.06
CA VAL A 18 -1.35 16.76 16.74
C VAL A 18 0.11 16.57 17.08
N VAL A 19 0.98 16.80 16.11
CA VAL A 19 2.40 16.59 16.25
C VAL A 19 3.14 17.88 15.90
N GLY A 20 4.14 18.22 16.69
CA GLY A 20 4.98 19.37 16.40
C GLY A 20 5.79 19.13 15.11
N ILE A 21 5.86 20.15 14.25
CA ILE A 21 6.55 20.00 12.96
C ILE A 21 8.04 19.68 13.17
N GLY A 22 8.67 20.35 14.10
CA GLY A 22 10.09 20.11 14.39
C GLY A 22 10.34 18.82 15.15
N GLN A 23 9.29 18.13 15.54
CA GLN A 23 9.37 16.89 16.31
C GLN A 23 8.63 15.76 15.62
N GLU A 24 8.59 15.82 14.33
CA GLU A 24 7.89 14.81 13.56
C GLU A 24 8.36 13.42 13.96
N PRO A 25 7.43 12.49 14.19
CA PRO A 25 7.81 11.13 14.49
C PRO A 25 8.57 10.55 13.29
N PRO A 26 9.43 9.57 13.51
CA PRO A 26 10.16 8.91 12.42
C PRO A 26 9.25 8.37 11.34
N SER A 27 8.00 8.07 11.71
CA SER A 27 7.03 7.52 10.78
C SER A 27 5.73 8.28 10.94
N ILE A 28 5.47 9.22 10.04
CA ILE A 28 4.21 9.95 10.00
C ILE A 28 3.16 9.25 9.15
N GLY A 29 3.47 8.06 8.74
CA GLY A 29 2.58 7.25 7.93
C GLY A 29 3.38 6.36 7.01
N PRO A 30 2.71 5.41 6.37
CA PRO A 30 3.36 4.51 5.44
C PRO A 30 3.87 5.26 4.22
N SER A 31 5.03 4.87 3.73
CA SER A 31 5.62 5.42 2.52
C SER A 31 5.26 4.58 1.31
N ARG A 32 5.20 5.20 0.16
CA ARG A 32 4.97 4.51 -1.10
C ARG A 32 6.04 3.43 -1.30
N GLY A 33 5.61 2.21 -1.58
CA GLY A 33 6.48 1.05 -1.71
C GLY A 33 6.62 0.22 -0.44
N ASP A 34 6.24 0.76 0.73
CA ASP A 34 6.20 -0.06 1.93
C ASP A 34 5.17 -1.16 1.80
N ILE A 35 5.44 -2.30 2.42
CA ILE A 35 4.51 -3.41 2.47
C ILE A 35 4.08 -3.60 3.91
N HIS A 36 2.78 -3.58 4.14
CA HIS A 36 2.18 -3.84 5.43
C HIS A 36 1.29 -5.06 5.35
N ILE A 37 1.13 -5.74 6.46
CA ILE A 37 0.05 -6.71 6.58
C ILE A 37 -1.23 -5.91 6.75
N VAL A 38 -2.21 -6.18 5.90
CA VAL A 38 -3.46 -5.43 5.85
C VAL A 38 -4.61 -6.39 6.07
N ASP A 39 -5.55 -6.00 6.93
CA ASP A 39 -6.78 -6.77 7.10
C ASP A 39 -7.79 -6.25 6.08
N PHE A 40 -7.78 -6.87 4.89
CA PHE A 40 -8.64 -6.45 3.80
C PHE A 40 -10.09 -6.78 4.12
N PRO A 41 -11.00 -5.80 4.01
CA PRO A 41 -12.40 -6.04 4.32
C PRO A 41 -13.06 -6.97 3.30
N ASP A 42 -14.07 -7.72 3.76
CA ASP A 42 -14.83 -8.57 2.87
C ASP A 42 -15.90 -7.71 2.15
N VAL A 43 -15.65 -7.45 0.88
CA VAL A 43 -16.60 -6.71 0.04
C VAL A 43 -17.30 -7.62 -0.96
N GLY A 44 -17.02 -8.93 -0.89
CA GLY A 44 -17.64 -9.92 -1.77
C GLY A 44 -16.93 -10.08 -3.11
N GLY A 45 -17.43 -11.01 -3.91
CA GLY A 45 -16.89 -11.30 -5.23
C GLY A 45 -15.48 -11.87 -5.16
N HIS A 46 -14.69 -11.56 -6.18
CA HIS A 46 -13.31 -12.03 -6.28
C HIS A 46 -12.30 -11.02 -5.70
N VAL A 47 -12.76 -10.09 -4.89
CA VAL A 47 -11.89 -9.13 -4.23
C VAL A 47 -11.19 -9.81 -3.06
N ILE A 48 -9.90 -9.54 -2.92
CA ILE A 48 -9.12 -10.14 -1.85
C ILE A 48 -9.68 -9.73 -0.50
N THR A 49 -9.68 -10.64 0.46
CA THR A 49 -10.20 -10.37 1.79
C THR A 49 -9.33 -11.04 2.85
N GLY A 50 -9.37 -10.51 4.06
CA GLY A 50 -8.60 -11.02 5.17
C GLY A 50 -7.15 -10.52 5.19
N PRO A 51 -6.32 -11.08 6.09
CA PRO A 51 -4.95 -10.60 6.23
C PRO A 51 -4.07 -11.03 5.06
N HIS A 52 -3.53 -10.05 4.37
CA HIS A 52 -2.59 -10.23 3.27
C HIS A 52 -1.57 -9.10 3.29
N PRO A 53 -0.38 -9.33 2.77
CA PRO A 53 0.52 -8.21 2.52
C PRO A 53 -0.10 -7.26 1.50
N GLY A 54 0.09 -5.97 1.70
CA GLY A 54 -0.36 -4.95 0.77
C GLY A 54 0.74 -3.94 0.54
N VAL A 55 0.91 -3.54 -0.72
CA VAL A 55 1.90 -2.54 -1.12
C VAL A 55 1.24 -1.17 -1.07
N ILE A 56 1.86 -0.24 -0.38
CA ILE A 56 1.41 1.16 -0.37
C ILE A 56 1.75 1.77 -1.72
N VAL A 57 0.72 2.17 -2.46
CA VAL A 57 0.89 2.79 -3.78
C VAL A 57 0.50 4.25 -3.80
N GLN A 58 -0.08 4.75 -2.72
CA GLN A 58 -0.43 6.16 -2.59
C GLN A 58 0.82 7.03 -2.64
N THR A 59 0.71 8.18 -3.28
CA THR A 59 1.81 9.14 -3.28
C THR A 59 2.18 9.57 -1.86
N ASP A 60 3.47 9.74 -1.60
CA ASP A 60 3.95 10.21 -0.32
C ASP A 60 3.45 11.63 0.02
N ARG A 61 2.99 12.36 -0.96
CA ARG A 61 2.41 13.68 -0.75
C ARG A 61 1.13 13.63 0.07
N LEU A 62 0.50 12.46 0.18
CA LEU A 62 -0.72 12.24 0.97
C LEU A 62 -0.47 11.41 2.23
N ARG A 63 0.78 11.32 2.67
CA ARG A 63 1.11 10.44 3.81
C ARG A 63 0.39 10.80 5.10
N ARG A 64 -0.06 12.03 5.23
CA ARG A 64 -0.76 12.48 6.45
C ARG A 64 -2.26 12.26 6.39
N SER A 65 -2.77 11.77 5.28
CA SER A 65 -4.19 11.43 5.18
C SER A 65 -4.54 10.28 6.13
N SER A 66 -5.78 10.24 6.58
CA SER A 66 -6.28 9.14 7.41
C SER A 66 -6.51 7.86 6.60
N THR A 67 -6.45 7.94 5.29
CA THR A 67 -6.64 6.82 4.39
C THR A 67 -5.40 6.55 3.58
N VAL A 68 -5.33 5.36 3.00
CA VAL A 68 -4.18 4.94 2.22
C VAL A 68 -4.63 4.04 1.08
N VAL A 69 -4.01 4.19 -0.07
CA VAL A 69 -4.26 3.31 -1.23
C VAL A 69 -3.24 2.19 -1.22
N VAL A 70 -3.75 0.95 -1.23
CA VAL A 70 -2.92 -0.24 -1.18
C VAL A 70 -3.26 -1.18 -2.34
N VAL A 71 -2.28 -1.98 -2.74
CA VAL A 71 -2.45 -3.07 -3.71
C VAL A 71 -2.15 -4.37 -2.98
N PRO A 72 -3.09 -5.33 -2.97
CA PRO A 72 -2.87 -6.58 -2.27
C PRO A 72 -1.85 -7.47 -2.98
N LEU A 73 -1.08 -8.22 -2.18
CA LEU A 73 -0.24 -9.31 -2.67
C LEU A 73 -0.89 -10.63 -2.34
N THR A 74 -0.81 -11.56 -3.27
CA THR A 74 -1.31 -12.92 -3.07
C THR A 74 -0.20 -13.92 -3.39
N SER A 75 -0.23 -15.06 -2.70
CA SER A 75 0.65 -16.17 -3.01
C SER A 75 -0.06 -17.28 -3.78
N ALA A 76 -1.28 -17.01 -4.25
CA ALA A 76 -2.10 -18.02 -4.92
C ALA A 76 -1.42 -18.52 -6.19
N ALA A 77 -1.26 -19.84 -6.30
CA ALA A 77 -0.58 -20.46 -7.44
C ALA A 77 -1.29 -20.19 -8.77
N LYS A 78 -2.60 -20.02 -8.75
CA LYS A 78 -3.37 -19.73 -9.96
C LYS A 78 -2.96 -18.44 -10.65
N ALA A 79 -2.42 -17.50 -9.92
CA ALA A 79 -1.95 -16.25 -10.48
C ALA A 79 -0.85 -16.48 -11.53
N ALA A 80 -0.03 -17.51 -11.34
CA ALA A 80 1.08 -17.80 -12.23
C ALA A 80 0.63 -18.33 -13.60
N GLU A 81 -0.58 -18.83 -13.73
CA GLU A 81 -1.03 -19.50 -14.96
C GLU A 81 -1.37 -18.53 -16.09
N PHE A 82 -1.91 -17.37 -15.74
CA PHE A 82 -2.44 -16.45 -16.74
C PHE A 82 -1.54 -15.24 -17.00
N GLN A 83 -0.81 -14.79 -16.00
CA GLN A 83 0.12 -13.66 -16.07
C GLN A 83 -0.43 -12.47 -16.86
N PRO A 84 -1.64 -11.99 -16.55
CA PRO A 84 -2.17 -10.81 -17.22
C PRO A 84 -1.35 -9.57 -16.87
N ALA A 85 -1.45 -8.53 -17.71
CA ALA A 85 -0.63 -7.34 -17.58
C ALA A 85 -0.80 -6.59 -16.24
N PHE A 86 -1.91 -6.80 -15.54
CA PHE A 86 -2.15 -6.17 -14.24
C PHE A 86 -1.60 -6.97 -13.05
N LEU A 87 -1.06 -8.17 -13.30
CA LEU A 87 -0.57 -9.05 -12.25
C LEU A 87 0.94 -9.08 -12.28
N VAL A 88 1.58 -8.63 -11.21
CA VAL A 88 3.03 -8.46 -11.16
C VAL A 88 3.64 -9.45 -10.18
N GLN A 89 4.53 -10.31 -10.67
CA GLN A 89 5.28 -11.20 -9.79
C GLN A 89 6.29 -10.40 -8.98
N ILE A 90 6.30 -10.67 -7.69
CA ILE A 90 7.23 -10.05 -6.74
C ILE A 90 8.03 -11.17 -6.10
N ALA A 91 9.32 -11.22 -6.36
CA ALA A 91 10.18 -12.17 -5.70
C ALA A 91 10.37 -11.77 -4.23
N ALA A 92 10.51 -12.76 -3.37
CA ALA A 92 10.68 -12.53 -1.93
C ALA A 92 11.81 -11.52 -1.65
N ARG A 93 12.94 -11.65 -2.35
CA ARG A 93 14.08 -10.76 -2.15
C ARG A 93 13.82 -9.32 -2.59
N GLU A 94 12.89 -9.11 -3.52
CA GLU A 94 12.56 -7.76 -3.99
C GLU A 94 11.75 -6.97 -2.97
N ALA A 95 11.19 -7.65 -2.01
CA ALA A 95 10.26 -7.06 -1.05
C ALA A 95 10.69 -7.26 0.41
N GLY A 96 11.69 -8.11 0.64
CA GLY A 96 12.06 -8.49 1.99
C GLY A 96 11.00 -9.36 2.66
N LEU A 97 10.24 -10.12 1.87
CA LEU A 97 9.21 -11.02 2.36
C LEU A 97 9.71 -12.46 2.41
N PRO A 98 9.06 -13.32 3.23
CA PRO A 98 9.50 -14.72 3.34
C PRO A 98 9.20 -15.54 2.09
N ARG A 99 8.28 -15.12 1.24
CA ARG A 99 7.86 -15.86 0.05
C ARG A 99 7.61 -14.94 -1.13
N ASP A 100 7.72 -15.51 -2.34
CA ASP A 100 7.30 -14.83 -3.55
C ASP A 100 5.79 -14.60 -3.54
N GLY A 101 5.34 -13.59 -4.25
CA GLY A 101 3.93 -13.28 -4.36
C GLY A 101 3.61 -12.59 -5.67
N TRP A 102 2.37 -12.19 -5.80
CA TRP A 102 1.83 -11.50 -6.97
C TRP A 102 1.07 -10.27 -6.51
N ALA A 103 1.42 -9.12 -7.06
CA ALA A 103 0.69 -7.88 -6.80
C ALA A 103 -0.53 -7.81 -7.73
N LYS A 104 -1.70 -7.70 -7.14
CA LYS A 104 -2.97 -7.62 -7.89
C LYS A 104 -3.28 -6.17 -8.19
N CYS A 105 -2.66 -5.64 -9.23
CA CYS A 105 -2.76 -4.22 -9.56
C CYS A 105 -4.13 -3.83 -10.16
N ASP A 106 -4.99 -4.80 -10.39
CA ASP A 106 -6.39 -4.56 -10.73
C ASP A 106 -7.28 -4.34 -9.49
N GLN A 107 -6.71 -4.47 -8.29
CA GLN A 107 -7.46 -4.32 -7.05
C GLN A 107 -6.85 -3.28 -6.11
N PRO A 108 -6.51 -2.09 -6.58
CA PRO A 108 -6.11 -1.04 -5.66
C PRO A 108 -7.30 -0.65 -4.79
N MET A 109 -7.07 -0.47 -3.50
CA MET A 109 -8.14 -0.21 -2.56
C MET A 109 -7.74 0.89 -1.62
N THR A 110 -8.63 1.86 -1.40
CA THR A 110 -8.45 2.90 -0.41
C THR A 110 -9.02 2.42 0.91
N LEU A 111 -8.20 2.39 1.93
CA LEU A 111 -8.57 1.89 3.24
C LEU A 111 -8.22 2.88 4.35
N PRO A 112 -8.97 2.85 5.46
CA PRO A 112 -8.53 3.57 6.66
C PRO A 112 -7.19 3.01 7.13
N LYS A 113 -6.31 3.89 7.60
CA LYS A 113 -4.99 3.46 8.06
C LYS A 113 -5.03 2.51 9.25
N PHE A 114 -6.12 2.52 10.02
CA PHE A 114 -6.20 1.59 11.15
C PHE A 114 -6.28 0.11 10.73
N LEU A 115 -6.51 -0.16 9.43
CA LEU A 115 -6.47 -1.52 8.91
C LEU A 115 -5.06 -1.98 8.55
N LEU A 116 -4.07 -1.08 8.61
CA LEU A 116 -2.68 -1.45 8.39
C LEU A 116 -2.12 -2.10 9.65
N GLY A 117 -1.62 -3.29 9.50
CA GLY A 117 -0.85 -3.96 10.54
C GLY A 117 0.63 -3.60 10.44
N PRO A 118 1.51 -4.46 10.96
CA PRO A 118 2.93 -4.17 10.97
C PRO A 118 3.51 -4.09 9.56
N ARG A 119 4.55 -3.28 9.41
CA ARG A 119 5.32 -3.23 8.17
C ARG A 119 6.06 -4.55 8.01
N ALA A 120 5.87 -5.19 6.87
CA ALA A 120 6.45 -6.50 6.58
C ALA A 120 7.64 -6.43 5.63
N GLY A 121 7.77 -5.34 4.87
CA GLY A 121 8.85 -5.20 3.91
C GLY A 121 8.73 -3.92 3.10
N ARG A 122 9.46 -3.87 2.00
CA ARG A 122 9.44 -2.75 1.08
C ARG A 122 9.85 -3.23 -0.30
N LEU A 123 9.13 -2.81 -1.34
CA LEU A 123 9.53 -3.10 -2.70
C LEU A 123 10.81 -2.36 -3.07
N ASN A 124 11.70 -3.04 -3.78
CA ASN A 124 12.83 -2.36 -4.38
C ASN A 124 12.34 -1.51 -5.58
N PRO A 125 13.16 -0.57 -6.06
CA PRO A 125 12.73 0.34 -7.14
C PRO A 125 12.29 -0.37 -8.42
N GLU A 126 12.95 -1.43 -8.82
CA GLU A 126 12.62 -2.17 -10.04
C GLU A 126 11.24 -2.84 -9.93
N ALA A 127 10.95 -3.45 -8.78
CA ALA A 127 9.65 -4.04 -8.55
C ALA A 127 8.56 -2.97 -8.51
N MET A 128 8.87 -1.82 -7.89
CA MET A 128 7.91 -0.71 -7.85
C MET A 128 7.61 -0.18 -9.24
N ASP A 129 8.60 -0.12 -10.12
CA ASP A 129 8.38 0.30 -11.51
C ASP A 129 7.44 -0.65 -12.24
N ARG A 130 7.56 -1.96 -12.01
CA ARG A 130 6.64 -2.92 -12.60
C ARG A 130 5.22 -2.75 -12.07
N VAL A 131 5.08 -2.49 -10.79
CA VAL A 131 3.77 -2.20 -10.20
C VAL A 131 3.17 -0.93 -10.80
N ASN A 132 3.98 0.11 -10.98
CA ASN A 132 3.53 1.35 -11.61
C ASN A 132 2.99 1.11 -13.01
N LEU A 133 3.70 0.33 -13.83
CA LEU A 133 3.24 0.02 -15.18
C LEU A 133 1.94 -0.76 -15.17
N ALA A 134 1.82 -1.73 -14.26
CA ALA A 134 0.59 -2.52 -14.16
C ALA A 134 -0.61 -1.68 -13.68
N LEU A 135 -0.37 -0.75 -12.76
CA LEU A 135 -1.40 0.20 -12.33
C LEU A 135 -1.85 1.10 -13.48
N ARG A 136 -0.90 1.59 -14.29
CA ARG A 136 -1.25 2.39 -15.46
C ARG A 136 -2.13 1.59 -16.42
N PHE A 137 -1.78 0.35 -16.64
CA PHE A 137 -2.59 -0.54 -17.49
C PHE A 137 -3.99 -0.72 -16.90
N ALA A 138 -4.08 -1.09 -15.64
CA ALA A 138 -5.37 -1.40 -15.01
C ALA A 138 -6.29 -0.19 -14.91
N LEU A 139 -5.72 1.00 -14.72
CA LEU A 139 -6.49 2.24 -14.56
C LEU A 139 -6.62 3.04 -15.86
N GLY A 140 -5.98 2.61 -16.93
CA GLY A 140 -6.06 3.32 -18.21
C GLY A 140 -5.32 4.65 -18.24
N LEU A 141 -4.25 4.76 -17.51
CA LEU A 141 -3.49 6.02 -17.43
C LEU A 141 -2.36 6.09 -18.45
#